data_803b2930e7ca51e85416a63a92b65e79
#
_entry.id   803b2930e7ca51e85416a63a92b65e79
#
_cell.length_a   1.000
_cell.length_b   1.000
_cell.length_c   1.000
_cell.angle_alpha   90.00
_cell.angle_beta   90.00
_cell.angle_gamma   90.00
#
_symmetry.space_group_name_H-M   'P 1'
#
loop_
_entity.id
_entity.type
_entity.pdbx_description
1 polymer ?
#
loop_
_entity_poly.entity_id
_entity_poly.type
_entity_poly.pdbx_seq_one_letter_code
_entity_poly.pdbx_strand_id
1 'polypeptide(L)'
;MLFRSILAVIPALVLCTDGFDLSYFQGRLGESTFTCLKNSGYTFGVIQAQTEDGSPNQYAVGNVQAAHSAGIEHVDLYIFPNPNSDPATQVKNTINAMQGALGGNMIWFDIEAPSAWNSDCSANVAWLQKAISTAISVHSGGIGIYSSASQWGPIMCSSTDFSSYPLWYAHYDGNPSFSDFSPFGGWNSPAIKQYQGTTSICGTSIDKDYY
;
A
#
# COMPACT_ATOMS: atom_id res chain seq x y z
N MET A 1 33.37 -39.74 -22.27
CA MET A 1 33.09 -38.28 -22.47
C MET A 1 31.77 -37.98 -21.81
N LEU A 2 31.78 -37.38 -20.63
CA LEU A 2 30.57 -36.93 -19.95
C LEU A 2 30.27 -35.50 -20.39
N PHE A 3 29.17 -35.30 -21.09
CA PHE A 3 28.65 -33.95 -21.34
C PHE A 3 27.99 -33.42 -20.07
N ARG A 4 28.61 -32.41 -19.45
CA ARG A 4 27.96 -31.61 -18.41
C ARG A 4 27.07 -30.58 -19.09
N SER A 5 25.75 -30.77 -18.97
CA SER A 5 24.78 -29.75 -19.34
C SER A 5 24.91 -28.58 -18.35
N ILE A 6 25.36 -27.43 -18.83
CA ILE A 6 25.30 -26.17 -18.09
C ILE A 6 23.87 -25.66 -18.23
N LEU A 7 23.07 -25.77 -17.16
CA LEU A 7 21.81 -25.02 -17.06
C LEU A 7 22.18 -23.54 -16.92
N ALA A 8 21.89 -22.76 -17.95
CA ALA A 8 21.92 -21.31 -17.84
C ALA A 8 20.77 -20.87 -16.93
N VAL A 9 21.09 -20.35 -15.78
CA VAL A 9 20.13 -19.63 -14.93
C VAL A 9 19.87 -18.30 -15.63
N ILE A 10 18.75 -18.23 -16.35
CA ILE A 10 18.25 -16.95 -16.89
C ILE A 10 17.77 -16.16 -15.66
N PRO A 11 18.36 -14.98 -15.35
CA PRO A 11 17.82 -14.14 -14.31
C PRO A 11 16.35 -13.80 -14.64
N ALA A 12 15.45 -14.02 -13.71
CA ALA A 12 14.07 -13.53 -13.85
C ALA A 12 14.15 -12.02 -14.07
N LEU A 13 13.72 -11.57 -15.24
CA LEU A 13 13.53 -10.15 -15.50
C LEU A 13 12.45 -9.70 -14.52
N VAL A 14 12.80 -8.92 -13.54
CA VAL A 14 11.81 -8.18 -12.75
C VAL A 14 11.22 -7.18 -13.71
N LEU A 15 10.05 -7.48 -14.25
CA LEU A 15 9.28 -6.53 -15.02
C LEU A 15 8.77 -5.50 -14.03
N CYS A 16 9.36 -4.32 -14.05
CA CYS A 16 8.80 -3.16 -13.38
C CYS A 16 7.40 -2.90 -13.94
N THR A 17 6.41 -2.75 -13.09
CA THR A 17 5.01 -2.68 -13.50
C THR A 17 4.34 -1.43 -12.95
N ASP A 18 3.46 -0.84 -13.77
CA ASP A 18 2.61 0.27 -13.34
C ASP A 18 1.42 -0.26 -12.53
N GLY A 19 1.16 0.41 -11.42
CA GLY A 19 0.03 0.20 -10.55
C GLY A 19 -0.77 1.46 -10.32
N PHE A 20 -1.83 1.32 -9.54
CA PHE A 20 -2.65 2.44 -9.11
C PHE A 20 -3.09 2.25 -7.66
N ASP A 21 -3.36 3.35 -6.99
CA ASP A 21 -4.12 3.29 -5.76
C ASP A 21 -5.42 4.10 -5.85
N LEU A 22 -6.36 3.70 -4.99
CA LEU A 22 -7.71 4.26 -4.89
C LEU A 22 -8.08 4.52 -3.44
N SER A 23 -8.55 5.72 -3.17
CA SER A 23 -9.11 6.09 -1.87
C SER A 23 -10.63 5.85 -1.79
N TYR A 24 -11.21 6.15 -0.65
CA TYR A 24 -12.65 6.17 -0.42
C TYR A 24 -13.39 7.13 -1.38
N PHE A 25 -12.73 8.22 -1.78
CA PHE A 25 -13.37 9.29 -2.57
C PHE A 25 -13.75 8.86 -3.98
N GLN A 26 -13.17 7.79 -4.53
CA GLN A 26 -13.59 7.25 -5.83
C GLN A 26 -14.91 6.49 -5.76
N GLY A 27 -15.38 6.16 -4.54
CA GLY A 27 -16.63 5.44 -4.36
C GLY A 27 -16.61 4.01 -4.89
N ARG A 28 -17.80 3.49 -5.24
CA ARG A 28 -17.93 2.17 -5.85
C ARG A 28 -17.65 2.23 -7.35
N LEU A 29 -16.63 1.51 -7.79
CA LEU A 29 -16.27 1.36 -9.20
C LEU A 29 -16.73 0.02 -9.75
N GLY A 30 -17.09 0.01 -11.03
CA GLY A 30 -17.50 -1.19 -11.75
C GLY A 30 -16.33 -1.93 -12.41
N GLU A 31 -16.56 -3.17 -12.80
CA GLU A 31 -15.58 -4.00 -13.54
C GLU A 31 -15.08 -3.31 -14.82
N SER A 32 -15.93 -2.54 -15.51
CA SER A 32 -15.55 -1.81 -16.73
C SER A 32 -14.45 -0.77 -16.50
N THR A 33 -14.44 -0.11 -15.34
CA THR A 33 -13.38 0.83 -14.95
C THR A 33 -12.06 0.08 -14.78
N PHE A 34 -12.05 -1.04 -14.05
CA PHE A 34 -10.85 -1.85 -13.84
C PHE A 34 -10.36 -2.53 -15.12
N THR A 35 -11.26 -2.96 -15.99
CA THR A 35 -10.92 -3.45 -17.35
C THR A 35 -10.22 -2.38 -18.17
N CYS A 36 -10.69 -1.13 -18.10
CA CYS A 36 -10.04 0.00 -18.75
C CYS A 36 -8.65 0.25 -18.16
N LEU A 37 -8.49 0.25 -16.83
CA LEU A 37 -7.20 0.41 -16.15
C LEU A 37 -6.22 -0.69 -16.58
N LYS A 38 -6.64 -1.96 -16.55
CA LYS A 38 -5.83 -3.07 -17.03
C LYS A 38 -5.38 -2.90 -18.47
N ASN A 39 -6.30 -2.52 -19.36
CA ASN A 39 -6.00 -2.29 -20.77
C ASN A 39 -5.10 -1.05 -20.99
N SER A 40 -5.02 -0.17 -20.02
CA SER A 40 -4.10 0.98 -19.98
C SER A 40 -2.72 0.64 -19.41
N GLY A 41 -2.47 -0.62 -19.04
CA GLY A 41 -1.16 -1.12 -18.60
C GLY A 41 -1.00 -1.28 -17.09
N TYR A 42 -2.02 -0.94 -16.29
CA TYR A 42 -1.96 -1.12 -14.84
C TYR A 42 -2.18 -2.58 -14.46
N THR A 43 -1.23 -3.17 -13.74
CA THR A 43 -1.19 -4.61 -13.46
C THR A 43 -1.44 -4.94 -11.98
N PHE A 44 -1.31 -3.98 -11.09
CA PHE A 44 -1.64 -4.13 -9.67
C PHE A 44 -2.40 -2.90 -9.16
N GLY A 45 -3.07 -3.04 -8.02
CA GLY A 45 -3.78 -1.96 -7.36
C GLY A 45 -3.62 -2.00 -5.85
N VAL A 46 -3.75 -0.83 -5.20
CA VAL A 46 -3.85 -0.72 -3.75
C VAL A 46 -5.14 0.04 -3.42
N ILE A 47 -6.03 -0.54 -2.61
CA ILE A 47 -7.36 0.03 -2.35
C ILE A 47 -7.50 0.37 -0.86
N GLN A 48 -7.97 1.58 -0.57
CA GLN A 48 -8.21 2.00 0.81
C GLN A 48 -9.23 1.10 1.50
N ALA A 49 -8.80 0.43 2.56
CA ALA A 49 -9.65 -0.42 3.40
C ALA A 49 -10.25 0.33 4.60
N GLN A 50 -9.56 1.34 5.11
CA GLN A 50 -9.97 2.15 6.25
C GLN A 50 -9.82 3.64 5.95
N THR A 51 -10.85 4.41 6.26
CA THR A 51 -10.87 5.86 6.15
C THR A 51 -10.25 6.54 7.40
N GLU A 52 -9.93 7.83 7.28
CA GLU A 52 -9.25 8.64 8.31
C GLU A 52 -10.00 8.74 9.65
N ASP A 53 -11.31 8.49 9.66
CA ASP A 53 -12.12 8.42 10.88
C ASP A 53 -12.00 7.08 11.63
N GLY A 54 -11.24 6.12 11.07
CA GLY A 54 -11.05 4.77 11.61
C GLY A 54 -12.14 3.77 11.21
N SER A 55 -13.05 4.14 10.30
CA SER A 55 -14.12 3.28 9.82
C SER A 55 -13.69 2.44 8.62
N PRO A 56 -14.16 1.20 8.49
CA PRO A 56 -13.95 0.41 7.26
C PRO A 56 -14.56 1.10 6.04
N ASN A 57 -13.81 1.12 4.93
CA ASN A 57 -14.31 1.63 3.66
C ASN A 57 -15.36 0.69 3.07
N GLN A 58 -16.61 1.12 3.02
CA GLN A 58 -17.75 0.34 2.52
C GLN A 58 -17.62 -0.07 1.03
N TYR A 59 -16.77 0.59 0.25
CA TYR A 59 -16.58 0.33 -1.17
C TYR A 59 -15.46 -0.67 -1.44
N ALA A 60 -14.53 -0.85 -0.49
CA ALA A 60 -13.28 -1.57 -0.71
C ALA A 60 -13.48 -3.01 -1.20
N VAL A 61 -14.27 -3.82 -0.48
CA VAL A 61 -14.52 -5.22 -0.85
C VAL A 61 -15.04 -5.33 -2.28
N GLY A 62 -15.99 -4.50 -2.61
CA GLY A 62 -16.54 -4.54 -3.94
C GLY A 62 -15.61 -4.02 -5.03
N ASN A 63 -14.74 -3.07 -4.74
CA ASN A 63 -13.73 -2.59 -5.69
C ASN A 63 -12.66 -3.66 -5.92
N VAL A 64 -12.20 -4.36 -4.87
CA VAL A 64 -11.29 -5.51 -5.00
C VAL A 64 -11.90 -6.61 -5.88
N GLN A 65 -13.16 -6.98 -5.63
CA GLN A 65 -13.86 -8.00 -6.42
C GLN A 65 -13.98 -7.59 -7.90
N ALA A 66 -14.32 -6.33 -8.16
CA ALA A 66 -14.41 -5.80 -9.53
C ALA A 66 -13.05 -5.77 -10.23
N ALA A 67 -11.96 -5.44 -9.51
CA ALA A 67 -10.59 -5.48 -10.03
C ALA A 67 -10.17 -6.91 -10.40
N HIS A 68 -10.44 -7.90 -9.52
CA HIS A 68 -10.18 -9.31 -9.82
C HIS A 68 -11.01 -9.82 -11.00
N SER A 69 -12.29 -9.45 -11.10
CA SER A 69 -13.14 -9.80 -12.24
C SER A 69 -12.60 -9.24 -13.56
N ALA A 70 -11.99 -8.06 -13.53
CA ALA A 70 -11.30 -7.47 -14.67
C ALA A 70 -9.94 -8.12 -14.96
N GLY A 71 -9.46 -9.03 -14.10
CA GLY A 71 -8.21 -9.75 -14.24
C GLY A 71 -6.98 -8.98 -13.75
N ILE A 72 -7.13 -8.02 -12.84
CA ILE A 72 -6.05 -7.47 -12.03
C ILE A 72 -5.86 -8.42 -10.86
N GLU A 73 -4.78 -9.22 -10.89
CA GLU A 73 -4.59 -10.31 -9.93
C GLU A 73 -4.08 -9.85 -8.58
N HIS A 74 -3.21 -8.82 -8.56
CA HIS A 74 -2.64 -8.27 -7.34
C HIS A 74 -3.39 -7.01 -6.92
N VAL A 75 -4.11 -7.11 -5.80
CA VAL A 75 -4.83 -5.98 -5.22
C VAL A 75 -4.61 -5.97 -3.72
N ASP A 76 -3.71 -5.11 -3.29
CA ASP A 76 -3.42 -4.88 -1.89
C ASP A 76 -4.45 -3.92 -1.26
N LEU A 77 -4.39 -3.79 0.06
CA LEU A 77 -5.22 -2.87 0.81
C LEU A 77 -4.37 -1.89 1.62
N TYR A 78 -4.88 -0.67 1.86
CA TYR A 78 -4.25 0.21 2.82
C TYR A 78 -5.21 0.69 3.91
N ILE A 79 -4.65 0.87 5.09
CA ILE A 79 -5.31 1.44 6.27
C ILE A 79 -4.79 2.86 6.44
N PHE A 80 -5.70 3.85 6.39
CA PHE A 80 -5.40 5.21 6.83
C PHE A 80 -5.68 5.29 8.33
N PRO A 81 -4.65 5.39 9.20
CA PRO A 81 -4.86 5.34 10.64
C PRO A 81 -5.63 6.53 11.19
N ASN A 82 -6.47 6.28 12.20
CA ASN A 82 -6.93 7.32 13.11
C ASN A 82 -6.09 7.27 14.40
N PRO A 83 -5.08 8.14 14.58
CA PRO A 83 -4.19 8.08 15.74
C PRO A 83 -4.89 8.36 17.08
N ASN A 84 -6.09 8.95 17.06
CA ASN A 84 -6.88 9.27 18.24
C ASN A 84 -7.76 8.10 18.71
N SER A 85 -7.76 6.98 17.98
CA SER A 85 -8.55 5.78 18.29
C SER A 85 -7.63 4.62 18.69
N ASP A 86 -8.19 3.63 19.41
CA ASP A 86 -7.43 2.43 19.77
C ASP A 86 -6.98 1.66 18.53
N PRO A 87 -5.65 1.44 18.36
CA PRO A 87 -5.11 0.82 17.15
C PRO A 87 -5.58 -0.61 16.96
N ALA A 88 -5.73 -1.38 18.02
CA ALA A 88 -6.14 -2.78 17.91
C ALA A 88 -7.61 -2.91 17.48
N THR A 89 -8.46 -2.06 17.99
CA THR A 89 -9.90 -2.07 17.66
C THR A 89 -10.13 -1.68 16.22
N GLN A 90 -9.55 -0.56 15.75
CA GLN A 90 -9.77 -0.12 14.37
C GLN A 90 -9.20 -1.11 13.35
N VAL A 91 -7.99 -1.66 13.59
CA VAL A 91 -7.38 -2.66 12.69
C VAL A 91 -8.22 -3.93 12.63
N LYS A 92 -8.68 -4.47 13.77
CA LYS A 92 -9.55 -5.66 13.78
C LYS A 92 -10.86 -5.41 13.05
N ASN A 93 -11.50 -4.27 13.29
CA ASN A 93 -12.76 -3.94 12.64
C ASN A 93 -12.59 -3.85 11.13
N THR A 94 -11.53 -3.21 10.66
CA THR A 94 -11.22 -3.09 9.23
C THR A 94 -10.93 -4.44 8.61
N ILE A 95 -10.04 -5.25 9.19
CA ILE A 95 -9.70 -6.57 8.66
C ILE A 95 -10.93 -7.49 8.64
N ASN A 96 -11.77 -7.45 9.68
CA ASN A 96 -13.01 -8.22 9.69
C ASN A 96 -13.99 -7.76 8.60
N ALA A 97 -14.10 -6.48 8.35
CA ALA A 97 -14.94 -5.96 7.27
C ALA A 97 -14.41 -6.34 5.87
N MET A 98 -13.09 -6.57 5.73
CA MET A 98 -12.43 -6.89 4.47
C MET A 98 -12.33 -8.40 4.18
N GLN A 99 -12.91 -9.30 4.99
CA GLN A 99 -12.75 -10.75 4.86
C GLN A 99 -13.01 -11.29 3.44
N GLY A 100 -13.91 -10.68 2.68
CA GLY A 100 -14.20 -11.08 1.29
C GLY A 100 -13.19 -10.56 0.25
N ALA A 101 -12.19 -9.79 0.65
CA ALA A 101 -11.26 -9.10 -0.24
C ALA A 101 -9.77 -9.31 0.13
N LEU A 102 -9.49 -9.82 1.33
CA LEU A 102 -8.11 -9.86 1.83
C LEU A 102 -7.22 -10.87 1.10
N GLY A 103 -7.72 -12.04 0.76
CA GLY A 103 -6.88 -13.10 0.17
C GLY A 103 -5.62 -13.35 1.01
N GLY A 104 -4.45 -13.30 0.44
CA GLY A 104 -3.15 -13.28 1.11
C GLY A 104 -2.36 -12.01 0.79
N ASN A 105 -3.07 -10.95 0.39
CA ASN A 105 -2.49 -9.70 -0.09
C ASN A 105 -1.88 -8.87 1.05
N MET A 106 -1.10 -7.87 0.71
CA MET A 106 -0.51 -6.97 1.71
C MET A 106 -1.53 -5.99 2.28
N ILE A 107 -1.28 -5.59 3.52
CA ILE A 107 -1.91 -4.44 4.16
C ILE A 107 -0.83 -3.38 4.39
N TRP A 108 -1.02 -2.22 3.81
CA TRP A 108 -0.14 -1.06 3.96
C TRP A 108 -0.71 -0.12 5.04
N PHE A 109 0.12 0.27 6.00
CA PHE A 109 -0.22 1.33 6.94
C PHE A 109 0.25 2.67 6.36
N ASP A 110 -0.70 3.55 6.13
CA ASP A 110 -0.50 4.87 5.53
C ASP A 110 -0.14 5.89 6.62
N ILE A 111 1.15 6.21 6.72
CA ILE A 111 1.69 7.08 7.76
C ILE A 111 2.01 8.44 7.17
N GLU A 112 1.02 9.32 7.20
CA GLU A 112 1.09 10.68 6.69
C GLU A 112 0.22 11.66 7.51
N ALA A 113 0.08 12.91 7.06
CA ALA A 113 -0.67 13.97 7.74
C ALA A 113 -0.18 14.23 9.18
N PRO A 114 1.04 14.77 9.38
CA PRO A 114 1.66 14.94 10.70
C PRO A 114 0.78 15.66 11.73
N SER A 115 -0.10 16.57 11.27
CA SER A 115 -1.01 17.31 12.13
C SER A 115 -2.10 16.46 12.81
N ALA A 116 -2.36 15.25 12.28
CA ALA A 116 -3.32 14.31 12.88
C ALA A 116 -2.71 13.47 14.00
N TRP A 117 -1.38 13.39 14.06
CA TRP A 117 -0.64 12.55 14.99
C TRP A 117 -0.29 13.29 16.29
N ASN A 118 0.05 12.51 17.33
CA ASN A 118 0.53 13.09 18.59
C ASN A 118 1.87 13.80 18.36
N SER A 119 2.12 14.88 19.10
CA SER A 119 3.42 15.55 19.13
C SER A 119 4.53 14.71 19.79
N ASP A 120 4.15 13.68 20.57
CA ASP A 120 5.08 12.69 21.13
C ASP A 120 5.26 11.52 20.15
N CYS A 121 6.39 11.50 19.46
CA CYS A 121 6.73 10.43 18.54
C CYS A 121 6.76 9.04 19.21
N SER A 122 7.11 8.95 20.50
CA SER A 122 7.14 7.66 21.22
C SER A 122 5.74 7.07 21.30
N ALA A 123 4.74 7.93 21.52
CA ALA A 123 3.33 7.50 21.48
C ALA A 123 2.92 7.02 20.10
N ASN A 124 3.36 7.71 19.04
CA ASN A 124 3.05 7.33 17.65
C ASN A 124 3.72 6.00 17.28
N VAL A 125 4.99 5.81 17.65
CA VAL A 125 5.72 4.54 17.45
C VAL A 125 5.00 3.40 18.18
N ALA A 126 4.63 3.57 19.44
CA ALA A 126 3.91 2.56 20.21
C ALA A 126 2.53 2.25 19.59
N TRP A 127 1.85 3.27 19.07
CA TRP A 127 0.57 3.13 18.38
C TRP A 127 0.73 2.22 17.15
N LEU A 128 1.71 2.51 16.29
CA LEU A 128 1.96 1.76 15.04
C LEU A 128 2.43 0.32 15.34
N GLN A 129 3.31 0.12 16.33
CA GLN A 129 3.71 -1.22 16.79
C GLN A 129 2.50 -2.06 17.20
N LYS A 130 1.55 -1.45 17.95
CA LYS A 130 0.31 -2.12 18.37
C LYS A 130 -0.60 -2.42 17.18
N ALA A 131 -0.75 -1.49 16.24
CA ALA A 131 -1.54 -1.68 15.02
C ALA A 131 -0.99 -2.85 14.18
N ILE A 132 0.30 -2.85 13.89
CA ILE A 132 0.98 -3.90 13.12
C ILE A 132 0.88 -5.27 13.82
N SER A 133 1.18 -5.34 15.12
CA SER A 133 1.09 -6.60 15.87
C SER A 133 -0.32 -7.17 15.87
N THR A 134 -1.32 -6.27 15.90
CA THR A 134 -2.72 -6.69 15.77
C THR A 134 -3.01 -7.22 14.37
N ALA A 135 -2.60 -6.51 13.30
CA ALA A 135 -2.79 -6.96 11.92
C ALA A 135 -2.18 -8.36 11.72
N ILE A 136 -0.94 -8.58 12.12
CA ILE A 136 -0.25 -9.88 12.05
C ILE A 136 -1.03 -10.98 12.77
N SER A 137 -1.70 -10.66 13.87
CA SER A 137 -2.47 -11.66 14.65
C SER A 137 -3.76 -12.13 13.99
N VAL A 138 -4.30 -11.37 13.02
CA VAL A 138 -5.62 -11.62 12.40
C VAL A 138 -5.59 -11.69 10.88
N HIS A 139 -4.42 -11.45 10.26
CA HIS A 139 -4.20 -11.49 8.82
C HIS A 139 -2.95 -12.31 8.51
N SER A 140 -3.04 -13.20 7.51
CA SER A 140 -1.95 -14.08 7.11
C SER A 140 -1.08 -13.54 5.97
N GLY A 141 -1.47 -12.41 5.39
CA GLY A 141 -0.70 -11.74 4.33
C GLY A 141 0.42 -10.86 4.88
N GLY A 142 1.12 -10.16 4.00
CA GLY A 142 2.21 -9.26 4.36
C GLY A 142 1.71 -7.94 4.96
N ILE A 143 2.62 -7.26 5.66
CA ILE A 143 2.41 -5.90 6.18
C ILE A 143 3.48 -4.99 5.59
N GLY A 144 3.09 -3.79 5.16
CA GLY A 144 3.99 -2.75 4.66
C GLY A 144 3.66 -1.38 5.24
N ILE A 145 4.52 -0.42 4.97
CA ILE A 145 4.37 0.97 5.39
C ILE A 145 4.33 1.86 4.16
N TYR A 146 3.32 2.76 4.08
CA TYR A 146 3.34 3.87 3.16
C TYR A 146 3.76 5.13 3.91
N SER A 147 4.70 5.87 3.36
CA SER A 147 5.11 7.19 3.85
C SER A 147 6.03 7.91 2.87
N SER A 148 6.48 9.10 3.25
CA SER A 148 7.60 9.81 2.67
C SER A 148 8.55 10.30 3.77
N ALA A 149 9.77 10.71 3.41
CA ALA A 149 10.72 11.26 4.39
C ALA A 149 10.15 12.50 5.10
N SER A 150 9.37 13.33 4.39
CA SER A 150 8.75 14.54 4.95
C SER A 150 7.57 14.24 5.88
N GLN A 151 6.95 13.09 5.77
CA GLN A 151 5.87 12.62 6.64
C GLN A 151 6.43 11.82 7.83
N TRP A 152 7.32 10.87 7.56
CA TRP A 152 7.88 9.97 8.57
C TRP A 152 8.68 10.71 9.65
N GLY A 153 9.51 11.69 9.25
CA GLY A 153 10.32 12.46 10.17
C GLY A 153 9.51 13.11 11.30
N PRO A 154 8.54 13.96 10.98
CA PRO A 154 7.69 14.63 11.99
C PRO A 154 6.81 13.67 12.80
N ILE A 155 6.30 12.58 12.21
CA ILE A 155 5.38 11.64 12.88
C ILE A 155 6.14 10.68 13.78
N MET A 156 7.21 10.07 13.28
CA MET A 156 7.91 8.96 13.92
C MET A 156 9.30 9.34 14.44
N CYS A 157 9.69 10.63 14.40
CA CYS A 157 11.04 11.10 14.73
C CYS A 157 12.14 10.29 14.03
N SER A 158 11.88 9.94 12.77
CA SER A 158 12.79 9.11 11.95
C SER A 158 13.12 7.73 12.56
N SER A 159 12.22 7.16 13.40
CA SER A 159 12.40 5.82 13.97
C SER A 159 12.76 4.80 12.88
N THR A 160 13.66 3.89 13.21
CA THR A 160 14.10 2.79 12.35
C THR A 160 13.44 1.44 12.71
N ASP A 161 12.54 1.42 13.68
CA ASP A 161 11.92 0.20 14.21
C ASP A 161 11.09 -0.57 13.18
N PHE A 162 10.69 0.09 12.12
CA PHE A 162 9.82 -0.46 11.09
C PHE A 162 10.55 -0.77 9.78
N SER A 163 11.85 -0.59 9.72
CA SER A 163 12.65 -0.76 8.49
C SER A 163 12.71 -2.20 7.94
N SER A 164 12.26 -3.18 8.73
CA SER A 164 12.09 -4.57 8.28
C SER A 164 10.82 -4.81 7.46
N TYR A 165 9.85 -3.89 7.49
CA TYR A 165 8.66 -3.95 6.66
C TYR A 165 8.95 -3.30 5.30
N PRO A 166 8.38 -3.79 4.19
CA PRO A 166 8.53 -3.14 2.89
C PRO A 166 7.95 -1.73 2.93
N LEU A 167 8.59 -0.83 2.16
CA LEU A 167 8.22 0.58 2.06
C LEU A 167 7.55 0.85 0.71
N TRP A 168 6.37 1.46 0.75
CA TRP A 168 5.73 2.15 -0.36
C TRP A 168 5.92 3.65 -0.12
N TYR A 169 6.77 4.31 -0.93
CA TYR A 169 7.08 5.72 -0.70
C TYR A 169 6.44 6.63 -1.74
N ALA A 170 6.09 7.83 -1.30
CA ALA A 170 5.54 8.86 -2.17
C ALA A 170 6.63 9.87 -2.58
N HIS A 171 6.78 10.03 -3.91
CA HIS A 171 7.55 11.12 -4.49
C HIS A 171 6.99 11.45 -5.88
N TYR A 172 6.22 12.55 -5.96
CA TYR A 172 5.46 12.96 -7.15
C TYR A 172 6.32 13.70 -8.17
N ASP A 173 7.29 12.99 -8.74
CA ASP A 173 8.19 13.50 -9.79
C ASP A 173 7.76 13.08 -11.20
N GLY A 174 6.65 12.34 -11.33
CA GLY A 174 6.12 11.82 -12.59
C GLY A 174 6.98 10.71 -13.23
N ASN A 175 7.99 10.20 -12.51
CA ASN A 175 8.94 9.23 -13.03
C ASN A 175 8.78 7.85 -12.36
N PRO A 176 8.36 6.79 -13.08
CA PRO A 176 8.25 5.44 -12.54
C PRO A 176 9.64 4.78 -12.40
N SER A 177 10.40 5.21 -11.40
CA SER A 177 11.77 4.73 -11.14
C SER A 177 12.10 4.92 -9.67
N PHE A 178 12.92 4.02 -9.12
CA PHE A 178 13.47 4.14 -7.76
C PHE A 178 14.80 4.92 -7.69
N SER A 179 15.29 5.44 -8.83
CA SER A 179 16.61 6.10 -8.90
C SER A 179 16.72 7.38 -8.07
N ASP A 180 15.59 7.98 -7.70
CA ASP A 180 15.47 9.18 -6.87
C ASP A 180 15.38 8.88 -5.37
N PHE A 181 15.26 7.61 -4.99
CA PHE A 181 15.06 7.24 -3.60
C PHE A 181 16.26 7.62 -2.72
N SER A 182 15.98 8.37 -1.67
CA SER A 182 16.94 8.70 -0.63
C SER A 182 16.56 7.98 0.67
N PRO A 183 17.48 7.24 1.32
CA PRO A 183 17.19 6.49 2.54
C PRO A 183 16.63 7.35 3.67
N PHE A 184 15.60 6.85 4.34
CA PHE A 184 15.02 7.45 5.54
C PHE A 184 14.41 6.34 6.43
N GLY A 185 14.20 6.59 7.72
CA GLY A 185 13.56 5.66 8.64
C GLY A 185 14.19 4.26 8.70
N GLY A 186 15.46 4.14 8.28
CA GLY A 186 16.18 2.85 8.19
C GLY A 186 15.95 2.06 6.90
N TRP A 187 15.05 2.49 6.02
CA TRP A 187 14.90 1.89 4.68
C TRP A 187 16.01 2.35 3.74
N ASN A 188 16.63 1.38 3.07
CA ASN A 188 17.68 1.60 2.07
C ASN A 188 17.19 1.38 0.64
N SER A 189 16.03 0.77 0.48
CA SER A 189 15.34 0.55 -0.79
C SER A 189 13.84 0.48 -0.57
N PRO A 190 13.03 1.02 -1.48
CA PRO A 190 11.58 0.88 -1.43
C PRO A 190 11.12 -0.41 -2.12
N ALA A 191 9.86 -0.77 -1.89
CA ALA A 191 9.15 -1.81 -2.62
C ALA A 191 8.21 -1.22 -3.69
N ILE A 192 7.53 -0.11 -3.39
CA ILE A 192 6.63 0.59 -4.31
C ILE A 192 6.93 2.09 -4.24
N LYS A 193 6.75 2.78 -5.36
CA LYS A 193 6.77 4.25 -5.46
C LYS A 193 5.44 4.76 -5.95
N GLN A 194 4.80 5.64 -5.19
CA GLN A 194 3.72 6.48 -5.70
C GLN A 194 4.35 7.71 -6.38
N TYR A 195 4.32 7.74 -7.71
CA TYR A 195 5.09 8.73 -8.47
C TYR A 195 4.26 9.87 -9.04
N GLN A 196 2.94 9.74 -9.05
CA GLN A 196 2.03 10.78 -9.53
C GLN A 196 0.65 10.64 -8.88
N GLY A 197 0.19 11.71 -8.22
CA GLY A 197 -1.15 11.81 -7.65
C GLY A 197 -2.19 12.30 -8.66
N THR A 198 -3.45 12.01 -8.38
CA THR A 198 -4.66 12.59 -8.99
C THR A 198 -4.66 12.56 -10.52
N THR A 199 -4.52 11.39 -11.11
CA THR A 199 -4.59 11.19 -12.56
C THR A 199 -6.00 10.78 -12.97
N SER A 200 -6.66 11.58 -13.81
CA SER A 200 -7.98 11.22 -14.39
C SER A 200 -7.81 10.23 -15.53
N ILE A 201 -8.33 9.03 -15.39
CA ILE A 201 -8.31 7.96 -16.40
C ILE A 201 -9.50 7.02 -16.18
N CYS A 202 -10.00 6.39 -17.25
CA CYS A 202 -11.07 5.39 -17.17
C CYS A 202 -12.34 5.84 -16.43
N GLY A 203 -12.63 7.15 -16.43
CA GLY A 203 -13.78 7.72 -15.76
C GLY A 203 -13.66 7.82 -14.25
N THR A 204 -12.47 7.65 -13.70
CA THR A 204 -12.15 7.82 -12.28
C THR A 204 -10.86 8.63 -12.11
N SER A 205 -10.47 8.89 -10.87
CA SER A 205 -9.17 9.44 -10.49
C SER A 205 -8.38 8.37 -9.77
N ILE A 206 -7.11 8.22 -10.13
CA ILE A 206 -6.16 7.30 -9.48
C ILE A 206 -4.90 8.05 -9.11
N ASP A 207 -4.16 7.54 -8.17
CA ASP A 207 -2.74 7.82 -8.02
C ASP A 207 -1.94 6.71 -8.71
N LYS A 208 -0.75 7.04 -9.22
CA LYS A 208 0.05 6.09 -10.00
C LYS A 208 1.20 5.54 -9.21
N ASP A 209 1.35 4.24 -9.27
CA ASP A 209 2.36 3.47 -8.59
C ASP A 209 3.30 2.76 -9.55
N TYR A 210 4.51 2.51 -9.06
CA TYR A 210 5.56 1.77 -9.73
C TYR A 210 6.18 0.75 -8.78
N TYR A 211 6.40 -0.46 -9.29
CA TYR A 211 6.84 -1.60 -8.51
C TYR A 211 7.93 -2.41 -9.24
#